data_6598f0909cf017ea0b4d79420017eae6
#
_entry.id   6598f0909cf017ea0b4d79420017eae6
#
_cell.length_a   1.000
_cell.length_b   1.000
_cell.length_c   1.000
_cell.angle_alpha   90.00
_cell.angle_beta   90.00
_cell.angle_gamma   90.00
#
_symmetry.space_group_name_H-M   'P 1'
#
loop_
_entity.id
_entity.type
_entity.pdbx_description
1 polymer ?
#
loop_
_entity_poly.entity_id
_entity_poly.type
_entity_poly.pdbx_seq_one_letter_code
_entity_poly.pdbx_strand_id
1 'polypeptide(L)'
;MLDAVRLGPDDDETEVTAAQIRQIITRLIAAGHWHAGDPDMLVVFDAGYDVTRLAWQLADLPVEMAGRLRSDRVLYFPAPPRAGGRGRPVRHGPEFALADPATWPGPAVATSTATSRYGTAAAAAWDRLHPRLTHRAAWLDHNGGLPVIDGTLIRLHVDHLPGDRDPKPVWLWSSATSATPEQVDRLWQAFLRRFDLEHTFRLFKQVMGWTAPKLRDPAAADRWTWLIIAAHAQLRLARTLAEDLRLPWQRPAPAGRLTPARVRRGFRNIHPTAGCPAGAPKPGKPGPGRPPGSKNRRPAPSYDVGKTTKREPTLKARREGKG
;
A
#
# COMPACT_ATOMS: atom_id res chain seq x y z
N MET A 1 4.74 8.74 -7.29
CA MET A 1 4.14 8.70 -5.95
C MET A 1 3.23 9.90 -5.84
N LEU A 2 1.99 9.71 -5.40
CA LEU A 2 0.98 10.78 -5.36
C LEU A 2 0.97 11.50 -4.01
N ASP A 3 1.28 10.78 -2.94
CA ASP A 3 1.28 11.31 -1.60
C ASP A 3 2.12 10.46 -0.65
N ALA A 4 2.45 11.01 0.52
CA ALA A 4 3.07 10.32 1.65
C ALA A 4 2.67 11.03 2.94
N VAL A 5 2.16 10.30 3.89
CA VAL A 5 1.78 10.78 5.21
C VAL A 5 2.53 9.97 6.27
N ARG A 6 2.90 10.63 7.35
CA ARG A 6 3.52 9.97 8.51
C ARG A 6 2.43 9.51 9.48
N LEU A 7 2.54 8.28 9.95
CA LEU A 7 1.72 7.78 11.05
C LEU A 7 2.39 8.11 12.38
N GLY A 8 1.67 8.73 13.28
CA GLY A 8 2.06 8.90 14.67
C GLY A 8 1.85 7.60 15.47
N PRO A 9 2.43 7.51 16.68
CA PRO A 9 2.31 6.31 17.52
C PRO A 9 0.88 6.05 18.02
N ASP A 10 0.07 7.10 18.11
CA ASP A 10 -1.31 7.06 18.64
C ASP A 10 -2.38 7.19 17.54
N ASP A 11 -1.95 7.31 16.26
CA ASP A 11 -2.87 7.44 15.13
C ASP A 11 -3.60 6.13 14.84
N ASP A 12 -4.89 6.21 14.48
CA ASP A 12 -5.59 5.11 13.84
C ASP A 12 -5.17 5.05 12.37
N GLU A 13 -4.44 3.98 12.01
CA GLU A 13 -3.92 3.77 10.65
C GLU A 13 -5.02 3.85 9.59
N THR A 14 -6.21 3.33 9.87
CA THR A 14 -7.33 3.32 8.93
C THR A 14 -7.89 4.72 8.71
N GLU A 15 -8.03 5.51 9.78
CA GLU A 15 -8.52 6.91 9.68
C GLU A 15 -7.54 7.78 8.90
N VAL A 16 -6.25 7.67 9.20
CA VAL A 16 -5.21 8.43 8.46
C VAL A 16 -5.17 8.02 7.00
N THR A 17 -5.28 6.72 6.73
CA THR A 17 -5.30 6.19 5.35
C THR A 17 -6.56 6.66 4.60
N ALA A 18 -7.73 6.64 5.23
CA ALA A 18 -8.97 7.12 4.62
C ALA A 18 -8.88 8.62 4.30
N ALA A 19 -8.39 9.43 5.23
CA ALA A 19 -8.18 10.86 5.00
C ALA A 19 -7.20 11.13 3.86
N GLN A 20 -6.10 10.38 3.79
CA GLN A 20 -5.11 10.49 2.70
C GLN A 20 -5.72 10.13 1.35
N ILE A 21 -6.45 9.00 1.26
CA ILE A 21 -7.09 8.57 0.01
C ILE A 21 -8.10 9.62 -0.43
N ARG A 22 -8.95 10.11 0.47
CA ARG A 22 -9.93 11.16 0.17
C ARG A 22 -9.27 12.39 -0.45
N GLN A 23 -8.17 12.86 0.14
CA GLN A 23 -7.41 14.01 -0.40
C GLN A 23 -6.82 13.71 -1.77
N ILE A 24 -6.28 12.51 -1.99
CA ILE A 24 -5.73 12.09 -3.29
C ILE A 24 -6.82 12.07 -4.35
N ILE A 25 -7.94 11.41 -4.08
CA ILE A 25 -9.06 11.30 -5.01
C ILE A 25 -9.63 12.66 -5.37
N THR A 26 -9.85 13.53 -4.37
CA THR A 26 -10.32 14.91 -4.60
C THR A 26 -9.35 15.67 -5.52
N ARG A 27 -8.04 15.56 -5.30
CA ARG A 27 -7.03 16.19 -6.16
C ARG A 27 -7.02 15.62 -7.58
N LEU A 28 -7.20 14.30 -7.74
CA LEU A 28 -7.24 13.67 -9.06
C LEU A 28 -8.49 14.12 -9.85
N ILE A 29 -9.65 14.21 -9.21
CA ILE A 29 -10.88 14.73 -9.81
C ILE A 29 -10.69 16.20 -10.21
N ALA A 30 -10.19 17.02 -9.31
CA ALA A 30 -9.94 18.44 -9.59
C ALA A 30 -8.92 18.67 -10.71
N ALA A 31 -7.99 17.73 -10.90
CA ALA A 31 -7.01 17.76 -11.99
C ALA A 31 -7.54 17.15 -13.32
N GLY A 32 -8.80 16.73 -13.38
CA GLY A 32 -9.42 16.17 -14.59
C GLY A 32 -8.95 14.74 -14.92
N HIS A 33 -8.47 13.99 -13.94
CA HIS A 33 -8.08 12.58 -14.13
C HIS A 33 -9.25 11.60 -13.96
N TRP A 34 -10.39 12.06 -13.52
CA TRP A 34 -11.63 11.33 -13.42
C TRP A 34 -12.83 12.26 -13.61
N HIS A 35 -13.85 11.80 -14.33
CA HIS A 35 -15.09 12.51 -14.60
C HIS A 35 -16.29 11.64 -14.25
N ALA A 36 -17.42 12.25 -13.98
CA ALA A 36 -18.65 11.52 -13.71
C ALA A 36 -19.01 10.60 -14.89
N GLY A 37 -19.17 9.30 -14.57
CA GLY A 37 -19.40 8.25 -15.58
C GLY A 37 -18.15 7.43 -15.94
N ASP A 38 -16.95 7.85 -15.56
CA ASP A 38 -15.75 7.04 -15.67
C ASP A 38 -15.82 5.86 -14.67
N PRO A 39 -15.12 4.73 -14.95
CA PRO A 39 -14.95 3.65 -13.98
C PRO A 39 -14.31 4.14 -12.69
N ASP A 40 -14.71 3.54 -11.56
CA ASP A 40 -14.13 3.86 -10.26
C ASP A 40 -12.61 3.65 -10.24
N MET A 41 -11.93 4.52 -9.51
CA MET A 41 -10.48 4.44 -9.31
C MET A 41 -10.14 3.28 -8.39
N LEU A 42 -9.38 2.29 -8.90
CA LEU A 42 -8.98 1.13 -8.12
C LEU A 42 -7.85 1.48 -7.16
N VAL A 43 -8.10 1.27 -5.87
CA VAL A 43 -7.11 1.42 -4.78
C VAL A 43 -6.77 0.04 -4.22
N VAL A 44 -5.49 -0.33 -4.29
CA VAL A 44 -5.02 -1.67 -3.90
C VAL A 44 -4.18 -1.61 -2.64
N PHE A 45 -4.50 -2.47 -1.67
CA PHE A 45 -3.87 -2.54 -0.35
C PHE A 45 -3.10 -3.84 -0.15
N ASP A 46 -2.05 -3.78 0.67
CA ASP A 46 -1.37 -4.97 1.19
C ASP A 46 -2.11 -5.57 2.41
N ALA A 47 -1.58 -6.69 2.92
CA ALA A 47 -2.11 -7.44 4.04
C ALA A 47 -1.87 -6.73 5.38
N GLY A 48 -2.41 -5.74 5.74
CA GLY A 48 -2.27 -5.00 7.02
C GLY A 48 -3.42 -4.04 7.20
N TYR A 49 -3.97 -3.62 6.07
CA TYR A 49 -5.06 -2.66 6.04
C TYR A 49 -6.42 -3.33 6.26
N ASP A 50 -7.30 -2.67 7.00
CA ASP A 50 -8.72 -3.03 7.05
C ASP A 50 -9.44 -2.48 5.82
N VAL A 51 -9.33 -3.24 4.71
CA VAL A 51 -9.91 -2.84 3.42
C VAL A 51 -11.44 -2.70 3.49
N THR A 52 -12.10 -3.46 4.34
CA THR A 52 -13.56 -3.40 4.49
C THR A 52 -14.00 -2.12 5.20
N ARG A 53 -13.30 -1.72 6.26
CA ARG A 53 -13.54 -0.44 6.94
C ARG A 53 -13.24 0.75 6.03
N LEU A 54 -12.15 0.70 5.26
CA LEU A 54 -11.81 1.72 4.27
C LEU A 54 -12.89 1.84 3.19
N ALA A 55 -13.40 0.72 2.66
CA ALA A 55 -14.48 0.74 1.69
C ALA A 55 -15.75 1.39 2.23
N TRP A 56 -16.07 1.15 3.50
CA TRP A 56 -17.21 1.79 4.16
C TRP A 56 -17.00 3.30 4.36
N GLN A 57 -15.82 3.72 4.83
CA GLN A 57 -15.51 5.13 5.09
C GLN A 57 -15.42 6.00 3.83
N LEU A 58 -15.14 5.38 2.69
CA LEU A 58 -14.91 6.05 1.41
C LEU A 58 -15.98 5.69 0.37
N ALA A 59 -17.13 5.16 0.82
CA ALA A 59 -18.23 4.75 -0.06
C ALA A 59 -18.90 5.92 -0.82
N ASP A 60 -18.63 7.15 -0.41
CA ASP A 60 -19.08 8.38 -1.07
C ASP A 60 -18.16 8.83 -2.23
N LEU A 61 -17.04 8.16 -2.43
CA LEU A 61 -16.06 8.47 -3.48
C LEU A 61 -16.13 7.46 -4.62
N PRO A 62 -15.72 7.85 -5.86
CA PRO A 62 -15.65 6.94 -6.99
C PRO A 62 -14.41 6.05 -6.90
N VAL A 63 -14.41 5.13 -5.95
CA VAL A 63 -13.28 4.26 -5.66
C VAL A 63 -13.70 2.82 -5.46
N GLU A 64 -12.96 1.93 -6.09
CA GLU A 64 -13.00 0.49 -5.83
C GLU A 64 -11.83 0.11 -4.94
N MET A 65 -12.10 -0.47 -3.77
CA MET A 65 -11.08 -0.91 -2.84
C MET A 65 -10.77 -2.39 -3.04
N ALA A 66 -9.51 -2.75 -3.15
CA ALA A 66 -9.09 -4.15 -3.21
C ALA A 66 -7.91 -4.41 -2.27
N GLY A 67 -7.95 -5.48 -1.51
CA GLY A 67 -6.87 -5.79 -0.59
C GLY A 67 -6.78 -7.26 -0.22
N ARG A 68 -5.61 -7.64 0.31
CA ARG A 68 -5.35 -9.00 0.73
C ARG A 68 -5.96 -9.28 2.08
N LEU A 69 -6.68 -10.41 2.18
CA LEU A 69 -7.12 -10.97 3.45
C LEU A 69 -6.16 -12.06 3.95
N ARG A 70 -6.10 -12.20 5.25
CA ARG A 70 -5.41 -13.33 5.90
C ARG A 70 -6.23 -14.60 5.72
N SER A 71 -5.56 -15.73 5.53
CA SER A 71 -6.20 -17.03 5.29
C SER A 71 -6.98 -17.60 6.49
N ASP A 72 -6.87 -16.98 7.67
CA ASP A 72 -7.61 -17.34 8.88
C ASP A 72 -8.93 -16.56 9.05
N ARG A 73 -9.33 -15.77 8.07
CA ARG A 73 -10.57 -14.98 8.12
C ARG A 73 -11.80 -15.83 7.84
N VAL A 74 -12.90 -15.41 8.45
CA VAL A 74 -14.25 -15.93 8.18
C VAL A 74 -15.09 -14.77 7.66
N LEU A 75 -15.76 -15.00 6.54
CA LEU A 75 -16.73 -14.09 5.95
C LEU A 75 -18.11 -14.75 5.94
N TYR A 76 -19.12 -14.00 5.61
CA TYR A 76 -20.51 -14.46 5.59
C TYR A 76 -21.17 -14.06 4.29
N PHE A 77 -22.00 -14.93 3.76
CA PHE A 77 -22.92 -14.58 2.68
C PHE A 77 -24.03 -13.64 3.18
N PRO A 78 -24.75 -12.96 2.28
CA PRO A 78 -25.94 -12.22 2.65
C PRO A 78 -26.95 -13.10 3.37
N ALA A 79 -27.68 -12.51 4.29
CA ALA A 79 -28.79 -13.21 4.93
C ALA A 79 -29.85 -13.59 3.89
N PRO A 80 -30.44 -14.79 4.00
CA PRO A 80 -31.52 -15.17 3.11
C PRO A 80 -32.74 -14.22 3.28
N PRO A 81 -33.54 -14.06 2.22
CA PRO A 81 -34.77 -13.28 2.29
C PRO A 81 -35.65 -13.77 3.44
N ARG A 82 -36.26 -12.83 4.17
CA ARG A 82 -37.12 -13.18 5.31
C ARG A 82 -38.38 -13.90 4.82
N ALA A 83 -38.54 -15.15 5.22
CA ALA A 83 -39.72 -15.96 4.91
C ALA A 83 -40.96 -15.67 5.80
N GLY A 84 -40.99 -14.57 6.53
CA GLY A 84 -41.99 -14.25 7.53
C GLY A 84 -41.56 -14.73 8.93
N GLY A 85 -42.28 -14.37 9.97
CA GLY A 85 -42.03 -14.82 11.35
C GLY A 85 -41.75 -13.69 12.33
N ARG A 86 -41.99 -13.99 13.66
CA ARG A 86 -41.63 -13.10 14.77
C ARG A 86 -40.17 -13.27 15.15
N GLY A 87 -39.50 -12.20 15.51
CA GLY A 87 -38.13 -12.23 15.99
C GLY A 87 -37.20 -11.25 15.23
N ARG A 88 -35.96 -11.12 15.72
CA ARG A 88 -34.93 -10.26 15.08
C ARG A 88 -34.50 -10.87 13.75
N PRO A 89 -34.49 -10.09 12.67
CA PRO A 89 -33.98 -10.59 11.38
C PRO A 89 -32.54 -11.09 11.47
N VAL A 90 -32.27 -12.22 10.82
CA VAL A 90 -30.90 -12.70 10.63
C VAL A 90 -30.16 -11.70 9.74
N ARG A 91 -28.95 -11.30 10.12
CA ARG A 91 -28.15 -10.32 9.36
C ARG A 91 -27.12 -10.95 8.44
N HIS A 92 -26.69 -12.17 8.75
CA HIS A 92 -25.63 -12.87 8.07
C HIS A 92 -26.15 -14.24 7.63
N GLY A 93 -25.79 -14.64 6.42
CA GLY A 93 -26.05 -15.97 5.88
C GLY A 93 -25.01 -16.99 6.33
N PRO A 94 -24.82 -18.09 5.56
CA PRO A 94 -23.81 -19.10 5.86
C PRO A 94 -22.41 -18.54 5.96
N GLU A 95 -21.57 -19.22 6.74
CA GLU A 95 -20.15 -18.93 6.85
C GLU A 95 -19.37 -19.33 5.60
N PHE A 96 -18.32 -18.57 5.33
CA PHE A 96 -17.26 -18.86 4.38
C PHE A 96 -15.92 -18.73 5.10
N ALA A 97 -15.37 -19.81 5.59
CA ALA A 97 -14.08 -19.82 6.26
C ALA A 97 -12.96 -19.99 5.23
N LEU A 98 -12.04 -19.03 5.13
CA LEU A 98 -10.96 -19.07 4.13
C LEU A 98 -10.00 -20.25 4.32
N ALA A 99 -9.92 -20.78 5.54
CA ALA A 99 -9.09 -21.93 5.89
C ALA A 99 -9.79 -23.28 5.69
N ASP A 100 -11.12 -23.30 5.53
CA ASP A 100 -11.92 -24.54 5.45
C ASP A 100 -12.67 -24.65 4.10
N PRO A 101 -12.12 -25.42 3.15
CA PRO A 101 -12.74 -25.64 1.85
C PRO A 101 -14.16 -26.24 1.90
N ALA A 102 -14.53 -26.94 2.98
CA ALA A 102 -15.88 -27.51 3.11
C ALA A 102 -16.97 -26.42 3.21
N THR A 103 -16.61 -25.20 3.56
CA THR A 103 -17.52 -24.05 3.63
C THR A 103 -17.68 -23.29 2.30
N TRP A 104 -16.94 -23.67 1.26
CA TRP A 104 -16.95 -22.95 0.01
C TRP A 104 -17.98 -23.54 -0.97
N PRO A 105 -19.01 -22.81 -1.34
CA PRO A 105 -19.86 -23.21 -2.46
C PRO A 105 -19.12 -23.04 -3.78
N GLY A 106 -19.70 -23.51 -4.87
CA GLY A 106 -19.16 -23.23 -6.20
C GLY A 106 -18.94 -21.72 -6.43
N PRO A 107 -17.82 -21.31 -7.05
CA PRO A 107 -17.54 -19.91 -7.30
C PRO A 107 -18.55 -19.33 -8.32
N ALA A 108 -18.91 -18.05 -8.14
CA ALA A 108 -19.72 -17.32 -9.09
C ALA A 108 -18.96 -17.03 -10.39
N VAL A 109 -17.64 -16.81 -10.27
CA VAL A 109 -16.74 -16.58 -11.41
C VAL A 109 -15.49 -17.43 -11.22
N ALA A 110 -15.02 -18.06 -12.29
CA ALA A 110 -13.72 -18.74 -12.35
C ALA A 110 -12.97 -18.32 -13.62
N THR A 111 -11.70 -17.93 -13.48
CA THR A 111 -10.83 -17.56 -14.59
C THR A 111 -9.53 -18.35 -14.57
N SER A 112 -8.93 -18.52 -15.76
CA SER A 112 -7.64 -19.17 -15.93
C SER A 112 -6.85 -18.40 -16.99
N THR A 113 -5.81 -17.70 -16.57
CA THR A 113 -5.07 -16.75 -17.40
C THR A 113 -3.58 -17.11 -17.42
N ALA A 114 -3.02 -17.29 -18.62
CA ALA A 114 -1.58 -17.50 -18.77
C ALA A 114 -0.80 -16.23 -18.41
N THR A 115 0.22 -16.37 -17.59
CA THR A 115 1.11 -15.27 -17.19
C THR A 115 2.53 -15.50 -17.68
N SER A 116 3.27 -14.45 -17.94
CA SER A 116 4.67 -14.54 -18.36
C SER A 116 5.65 -14.94 -17.24
N ARG A 117 5.22 -14.94 -15.99
CA ARG A 117 6.10 -15.11 -14.81
C ARG A 117 5.69 -16.24 -13.88
N TYR A 118 4.41 -16.56 -13.82
CA TYR A 118 3.83 -17.39 -12.77
C TYR A 118 3.15 -18.66 -13.32
N GLY A 119 3.31 -18.95 -14.61
CA GLY A 119 2.54 -19.98 -15.30
C GLY A 119 1.08 -19.56 -15.43
N THR A 120 0.16 -20.47 -15.17
CA THR A 120 -1.26 -20.18 -15.18
C THR A 120 -1.68 -19.56 -13.85
N ALA A 121 -2.41 -18.47 -13.90
CA ALA A 121 -3.11 -17.89 -12.77
C ALA A 121 -4.57 -18.33 -12.80
N ALA A 122 -4.98 -19.12 -11.82
CA ALA A 122 -6.36 -19.54 -11.62
C ALA A 122 -6.99 -18.68 -10.52
N ALA A 123 -8.08 -17.98 -10.85
CA ALA A 123 -8.83 -17.19 -9.88
C ALA A 123 -10.27 -17.71 -9.76
N ALA A 124 -10.74 -17.87 -8.53
CA ALA A 124 -12.13 -18.20 -8.21
C ALA A 124 -12.70 -17.07 -7.36
N ALA A 125 -13.91 -16.60 -7.69
CA ALA A 125 -14.53 -15.48 -7.00
C ALA A 125 -15.95 -15.81 -6.51
N TRP A 126 -16.27 -15.28 -5.33
CA TRP A 126 -17.59 -15.39 -4.68
C TRP A 126 -18.10 -13.99 -4.38
N ASP A 127 -19.34 -13.75 -4.73
CA ASP A 127 -19.95 -12.42 -4.61
C ASP A 127 -20.59 -12.17 -3.25
N ARG A 128 -20.67 -10.89 -2.88
CA ARG A 128 -21.36 -10.36 -1.68
C ARG A 128 -20.91 -10.98 -0.34
N LEU A 129 -19.66 -11.35 -0.23
CA LEU A 129 -19.09 -11.81 1.03
C LEU A 129 -18.65 -10.62 1.90
N HIS A 130 -19.06 -10.65 3.18
CA HIS A 130 -18.78 -9.58 4.13
C HIS A 130 -18.28 -10.12 5.47
N PRO A 131 -17.46 -9.34 6.23
CA PRO A 131 -17.09 -9.70 7.59
C PRO A 131 -18.26 -9.50 8.56
N ARG A 132 -18.33 -10.32 9.59
CA ARG A 132 -19.21 -10.08 10.72
C ARG A 132 -18.55 -9.06 11.67
N LEU A 133 -19.04 -7.84 11.65
CA LEU A 133 -18.57 -6.79 12.52
C LEU A 133 -19.13 -6.92 13.94
N THR A 134 -18.36 -6.46 14.91
CA THR A 134 -18.74 -6.41 16.33
C THR A 134 -18.38 -5.04 16.90
N HIS A 135 -19.14 -4.56 17.91
CA HIS A 135 -18.82 -3.31 18.62
C HIS A 135 -17.56 -3.48 19.48
N ARG A 136 -16.40 -3.70 18.80
CA ARG A 136 -15.08 -3.85 19.40
C ARG A 136 -14.04 -3.17 18.53
N ALA A 137 -12.90 -2.85 19.11
CA ALA A 137 -11.76 -2.22 18.42
C ALA A 137 -12.23 -1.02 17.59
N ALA A 138 -11.99 -1.03 16.29
CA ALA A 138 -12.31 0.05 15.37
C ALA A 138 -13.80 0.41 15.25
N TRP A 139 -14.72 -0.45 15.75
CA TRP A 139 -16.16 -0.25 15.72
C TRP A 139 -16.76 0.00 17.11
N LEU A 140 -15.89 0.25 18.12
CA LEU A 140 -16.34 0.44 19.52
C LEU A 140 -17.30 1.64 19.64
N ASP A 141 -16.92 2.75 19.03
CA ASP A 141 -17.64 4.03 19.12
C ASP A 141 -18.69 4.21 18.01
N HIS A 142 -18.95 3.16 17.21
CA HIS A 142 -19.94 3.23 16.15
C HIS A 142 -21.37 3.25 16.76
N ASN A 143 -22.09 4.34 16.53
CA ASN A 143 -23.45 4.49 17.01
C ASN A 143 -24.45 3.77 16.09
N GLY A 144 -25.33 2.96 16.68
CA GLY A 144 -26.37 2.26 15.93
C GLY A 144 -25.99 0.86 15.46
N GLY A 145 -26.65 0.37 14.42
CA GLY A 145 -26.41 -0.97 13.86
C GLY A 145 -25.20 -1.00 12.99
N LEU A 146 -24.25 -1.90 13.26
CA LEU A 146 -23.06 -2.08 12.45
C LEU A 146 -23.41 -2.31 10.97
N PRO A 147 -22.68 -1.77 10.00
CA PRO A 147 -22.97 -1.97 8.58
C PRO A 147 -22.71 -3.42 8.14
N VAL A 148 -23.35 -3.82 7.06
CA VAL A 148 -22.96 -4.99 6.25
C VAL A 148 -22.20 -4.44 5.04
N ILE A 149 -20.95 -4.84 4.87
CA ILE A 149 -20.04 -4.29 3.85
C ILE A 149 -19.79 -5.42 2.86
N ASP A 150 -20.68 -5.55 1.89
CA ASP A 150 -20.62 -6.57 0.86
C ASP A 150 -19.47 -6.31 -0.12
N GLY A 151 -18.88 -7.39 -0.62
CA GLY A 151 -17.84 -7.32 -1.65
C GLY A 151 -17.58 -8.67 -2.29
N THR A 152 -16.71 -8.68 -3.29
CA THR A 152 -16.27 -9.89 -3.97
C THR A 152 -15.00 -10.45 -3.31
N LEU A 153 -15.07 -11.71 -2.88
CA LEU A 153 -13.91 -12.46 -2.42
C LEU A 153 -13.28 -13.20 -3.60
N ILE A 154 -11.97 -13.10 -3.76
CA ILE A 154 -11.21 -13.75 -4.83
C ILE A 154 -10.13 -14.62 -4.22
N ARG A 155 -10.06 -15.89 -4.65
CA ARG A 155 -8.96 -16.81 -4.35
C ARG A 155 -8.09 -16.93 -5.59
N LEU A 156 -6.87 -16.42 -5.51
CA LEU A 156 -5.87 -16.53 -6.58
C LEU A 156 -4.88 -17.66 -6.27
N HIS A 157 -4.65 -18.54 -7.22
CA HIS A 157 -3.60 -19.53 -7.21
C HIS A 157 -2.77 -19.40 -8.50
N VAL A 158 -1.46 -19.59 -8.42
CA VAL A 158 -0.54 -19.57 -9.57
C VAL A 158 0.29 -20.84 -9.58
N ASP A 159 0.74 -21.28 -10.77
CA ASP A 159 1.48 -22.54 -10.90
C ASP A 159 2.85 -22.50 -10.20
N HIS A 160 3.54 -21.35 -10.25
CA HIS A 160 4.86 -21.20 -9.63
C HIS A 160 5.16 -19.75 -9.23
N LEU A 161 6.09 -19.59 -8.30
CA LEU A 161 6.68 -18.30 -7.93
C LEU A 161 8.13 -18.24 -8.41
N PRO A 162 8.70 -17.06 -8.60
CA PRO A 162 10.14 -16.92 -8.83
C PRO A 162 10.95 -17.55 -7.68
N GLY A 163 11.78 -18.56 -8.00
CA GLY A 163 12.46 -19.42 -7.03
C GLY A 163 11.63 -20.67 -6.71
N ASP A 164 12.19 -21.57 -5.93
CA ASP A 164 11.61 -22.90 -5.63
C ASP A 164 10.55 -22.88 -4.51
N ARG A 165 9.81 -21.79 -4.37
CA ARG A 165 8.76 -21.69 -3.33
C ARG A 165 7.42 -22.17 -3.86
N ASP A 166 6.78 -23.05 -3.10
CA ASP A 166 5.41 -23.48 -3.35
C ASP A 166 4.43 -22.30 -3.24
N PRO A 167 3.66 -21.98 -4.29
CA PRO A 167 2.73 -20.87 -4.28
C PRO A 167 1.49 -21.17 -3.42
N LYS A 168 1.42 -20.55 -2.26
CA LYS A 168 0.20 -20.61 -1.45
C LYS A 168 -0.88 -19.71 -2.08
N PRO A 169 -2.16 -20.15 -2.06
CA PRO A 169 -3.25 -19.30 -2.53
C PRO A 169 -3.30 -17.95 -1.81
N VAL A 170 -3.64 -16.91 -2.54
CA VAL A 170 -3.82 -15.55 -2.02
C VAL A 170 -5.31 -15.22 -2.02
N TRP A 171 -5.80 -14.74 -0.88
CA TRP A 171 -7.15 -14.26 -0.74
C TRP A 171 -7.19 -12.75 -0.89
N LEU A 172 -8.02 -12.26 -1.82
CA LEU A 172 -8.28 -10.85 -2.04
C LEU A 172 -9.75 -10.57 -1.79
N TRP A 173 -10.06 -9.39 -1.28
CA TRP A 173 -11.41 -8.89 -1.17
C TRP A 173 -11.50 -7.56 -1.90
N SER A 174 -12.54 -7.36 -2.69
CA SER A 174 -12.85 -6.10 -3.36
C SER A 174 -14.20 -5.57 -2.92
N SER A 175 -14.33 -4.25 -2.83
CA SER A 175 -15.61 -3.57 -2.53
C SER A 175 -16.61 -3.66 -3.69
N ALA A 176 -16.18 -4.04 -4.89
CA ALA A 176 -17.08 -4.30 -6.01
C ALA A 176 -17.92 -5.55 -5.74
N THR A 177 -19.20 -5.51 -6.11
CA THR A 177 -20.10 -6.68 -6.14
C THR A 177 -20.42 -7.06 -7.56
N SER A 178 -20.81 -8.31 -7.79
CA SER A 178 -21.17 -8.82 -9.12
C SER A 178 -20.04 -8.66 -10.16
N ALA A 179 -18.80 -8.88 -9.73
CA ALA A 179 -17.63 -8.72 -10.58
C ALA A 179 -17.64 -9.69 -11.77
N THR A 180 -17.36 -9.17 -12.96
CA THR A 180 -17.21 -9.98 -14.17
C THR A 180 -15.88 -10.73 -14.20
N PRO A 181 -15.69 -11.75 -15.05
CA PRO A 181 -14.40 -12.43 -15.20
C PRO A 181 -13.24 -11.48 -15.48
N GLU A 182 -13.43 -10.48 -16.33
CA GLU A 182 -12.43 -9.48 -16.68
C GLU A 182 -12.10 -8.57 -15.51
N GLN A 183 -13.08 -8.24 -14.67
CA GLN A 183 -12.86 -7.46 -13.44
C GLN A 183 -12.10 -8.28 -12.41
N VAL A 184 -12.42 -9.56 -12.24
CA VAL A 184 -11.66 -10.47 -11.37
C VAL A 184 -10.20 -10.54 -11.80
N ASP A 185 -9.93 -10.70 -13.10
CA ASP A 185 -8.58 -10.75 -13.65
C ASP A 185 -7.85 -9.41 -13.47
N ARG A 186 -8.52 -8.29 -13.70
CA ARG A 186 -7.97 -6.95 -13.44
C ARG A 186 -7.55 -6.77 -11.97
N LEU A 187 -8.38 -7.22 -11.02
CA LEU A 187 -8.16 -7.07 -9.59
C LEU A 187 -6.90 -7.81 -9.12
N TRP A 188 -6.77 -9.09 -9.43
CA TRP A 188 -5.60 -9.85 -9.01
C TRP A 188 -4.32 -9.39 -9.74
N GLN A 189 -4.41 -8.98 -11.01
CA GLN A 189 -3.27 -8.40 -11.73
C GLN A 189 -2.82 -7.08 -11.11
N ALA A 190 -3.76 -6.21 -10.76
CA ALA A 190 -3.46 -4.96 -10.05
C ALA A 190 -2.81 -5.23 -8.70
N PHE A 191 -3.31 -6.22 -7.94
CA PHE A 191 -2.71 -6.61 -6.68
C PHE A 191 -1.26 -7.12 -6.85
N LEU A 192 -0.97 -7.91 -7.86
CA LEU A 192 0.40 -8.38 -8.12
C LEU A 192 1.34 -7.22 -8.52
N ARG A 193 0.84 -6.19 -9.20
CA ARG A 193 1.64 -4.99 -9.55
C ARG A 193 2.07 -4.17 -8.32
N ARG A 194 1.45 -4.34 -7.16
CA ARG A 194 1.89 -3.64 -5.95
C ARG A 194 3.35 -3.94 -5.56
N PHE A 195 3.91 -5.08 -6.00
CA PHE A 195 5.32 -5.38 -5.82
C PHE A 195 6.27 -4.35 -6.45
N ASP A 196 5.80 -3.57 -7.42
CA ASP A 196 6.56 -2.45 -7.98
C ASP A 196 6.83 -1.37 -6.91
N LEU A 197 5.96 -1.24 -5.91
CA LEU A 197 6.16 -0.33 -4.79
C LEU A 197 7.31 -0.79 -3.88
N GLU A 198 7.46 -2.09 -3.66
CA GLU A 198 8.60 -2.64 -2.90
C GLU A 198 9.94 -2.35 -3.60
N HIS A 199 9.98 -2.45 -4.93
CA HIS A 199 11.15 -2.04 -5.72
C HIS A 199 11.43 -0.55 -5.59
N THR A 200 10.39 0.28 -5.54
CA THR A 200 10.52 1.73 -5.31
C THR A 200 11.07 2.02 -3.91
N PHE A 201 10.55 1.38 -2.88
CA PHE A 201 11.08 1.55 -1.51
C PHE A 201 12.52 1.02 -1.37
N ARG A 202 12.86 -0.07 -2.04
CA ARG A 202 14.25 -0.54 -2.11
C ARG A 202 15.17 0.50 -2.75
N LEU A 203 14.74 1.11 -3.86
CA LEU A 203 15.46 2.20 -4.49
C LEU A 203 15.65 3.39 -3.52
N PHE A 204 14.59 3.81 -2.84
CA PHE A 204 14.65 4.90 -1.86
C PHE A 204 15.64 4.60 -0.74
N LYS A 205 15.56 3.41 -0.14
CA LYS A 205 16.42 3.01 0.99
C LYS A 205 17.87 2.79 0.56
N GLN A 206 18.09 2.02 -0.49
CA GLN A 206 19.45 1.53 -0.84
C GLN A 206 20.20 2.47 -1.78
N VAL A 207 19.52 3.24 -2.63
CA VAL A 207 20.15 4.04 -3.68
C VAL A 207 20.02 5.53 -3.42
N MET A 208 18.87 5.98 -2.94
CA MET A 208 18.61 7.41 -2.71
C MET A 208 18.90 7.86 -1.27
N GLY A 209 19.18 6.92 -0.36
CA GLY A 209 19.57 7.22 1.00
C GLY A 209 18.42 7.67 1.92
N TRP A 210 17.18 7.24 1.64
CA TRP A 210 16.00 7.64 2.44
C TRP A 210 16.18 7.41 3.93
N THR A 211 16.79 6.30 4.31
CA THR A 211 17.03 5.93 5.71
C THR A 211 18.44 6.26 6.21
N ALA A 212 19.27 6.95 5.41
CA ALA A 212 20.64 7.25 5.77
C ALA A 212 20.78 8.35 6.85
N PRO A 213 20.03 9.48 6.79
CA PRO A 213 20.12 10.51 7.83
C PRO A 213 19.46 10.05 9.12
N LYS A 214 20.12 10.30 10.25
CA LYS A 214 19.56 10.12 11.59
C LYS A 214 18.79 11.39 11.99
N LEU A 215 17.58 11.55 11.47
CA LEU A 215 16.74 12.70 11.75
C LEU A 215 16.09 12.55 13.13
N ARG A 216 16.13 13.62 13.92
CA ARG A 216 15.59 13.66 15.28
C ARG A 216 14.22 14.32 15.36
N ASP A 217 13.94 15.19 14.39
CA ASP A 217 12.68 15.92 14.32
C ASP A 217 11.76 15.28 13.27
N PRO A 218 10.51 14.95 13.64
CA PRO A 218 9.54 14.39 12.71
C PRO A 218 9.30 15.25 11.46
N ALA A 219 9.23 16.57 11.61
CA ALA A 219 9.05 17.47 10.48
C ALA A 219 10.26 17.47 9.52
N ALA A 220 11.47 17.26 10.06
CA ALA A 220 12.65 17.07 9.22
C ALA A 220 12.60 15.73 8.47
N ALA A 221 12.05 14.67 9.07
CA ALA A 221 11.86 13.38 8.42
C ALA A 221 10.82 13.49 7.28
N ASP A 222 9.73 14.22 7.49
CA ASP A 222 8.72 14.49 6.47
C ASP A 222 9.33 15.25 5.28
N ARG A 223 10.06 16.35 5.54
CA ARG A 223 10.76 17.11 4.49
C ARG A 223 11.76 16.25 3.72
N TRP A 224 12.53 15.41 4.43
CA TRP A 224 13.46 14.48 3.78
C TRP A 224 12.75 13.48 2.88
N THR A 225 11.66 12.91 3.35
CA THR A 225 10.82 11.98 2.57
C THR A 225 10.32 12.64 1.29
N TRP A 226 9.82 13.89 1.38
CA TRP A 226 9.39 14.63 0.20
C TRP A 226 10.52 14.96 -0.77
N LEU A 227 11.71 15.25 -0.29
CA LEU A 227 12.91 15.42 -1.16
C LEU A 227 13.25 14.14 -1.91
N ILE A 228 13.18 12.98 -1.26
CA ILE A 228 13.39 11.68 -1.91
C ILE A 228 12.31 11.41 -2.98
N ILE A 229 11.05 11.71 -2.67
CA ILE A 229 9.94 11.56 -3.63
C ILE A 229 10.14 12.48 -4.84
N ALA A 230 10.49 13.74 -4.63
CA ALA A 230 10.75 14.72 -5.69
C ALA A 230 11.95 14.27 -6.56
N ALA A 231 13.04 13.85 -5.94
CA ALA A 231 14.19 13.34 -6.67
C ALA A 231 13.85 12.08 -7.49
N HIS A 232 13.03 11.17 -6.97
CA HIS A 232 12.54 10.03 -7.73
C HIS A 232 11.68 10.46 -8.93
N ALA A 233 10.79 11.44 -8.75
CA ALA A 233 9.98 11.98 -9.83
C ALA A 233 10.89 12.59 -10.93
N GLN A 234 11.91 13.37 -10.56
CA GLN A 234 12.88 13.92 -11.50
C GLN A 234 13.60 12.81 -12.29
N LEU A 235 14.03 11.73 -11.62
CA LEU A 235 14.66 10.60 -12.31
C LEU A 235 13.70 9.92 -13.30
N ARG A 236 12.41 9.86 -13.00
CA ARG A 236 11.41 9.31 -13.93
C ARG A 236 11.17 10.22 -15.12
N LEU A 237 11.08 11.53 -14.91
CA LEU A 237 10.90 12.53 -15.97
C LEU A 237 12.12 12.63 -16.87
N ALA A 238 13.32 12.55 -16.30
CA ALA A 238 14.58 12.61 -17.03
C ALA A 238 14.94 11.32 -17.81
N ARG A 239 14.07 10.31 -17.79
CA ARG A 239 14.36 8.98 -18.36
C ARG A 239 14.74 9.01 -19.84
N THR A 240 14.07 9.85 -20.63
CA THR A 240 14.33 9.97 -22.07
C THR A 240 15.56 10.80 -22.40
N LEU A 241 16.02 11.61 -21.44
CA LEU A 241 17.20 12.47 -21.58
C LEU A 241 18.50 11.78 -21.13
N ALA A 242 18.37 10.68 -20.38
CA ALA A 242 19.52 10.01 -19.79
C ALA A 242 20.17 9.02 -20.76
N GLU A 243 21.48 9.06 -20.84
CA GLU A 243 22.30 8.02 -21.47
C GLU A 243 22.29 6.74 -20.61
N ASP A 244 22.21 5.56 -21.25
CA ASP A 244 22.27 4.27 -20.53
C ASP A 244 23.71 3.92 -20.12
N LEU A 245 24.19 4.54 -19.06
CA LEU A 245 25.47 4.19 -18.43
C LEU A 245 25.34 2.87 -17.67
N ARG A 246 25.25 1.79 -18.43
CA ARG A 246 25.04 0.43 -17.88
C ARG A 246 26.31 -0.14 -17.27
N LEU A 247 26.14 -1.00 -16.29
CA LEU A 247 27.20 -1.85 -15.76
C LEU A 247 27.47 -3.03 -16.74
N PRO A 248 28.69 -3.62 -16.76
CA PRO A 248 29.05 -4.66 -17.72
C PRO A 248 28.10 -5.83 -17.85
N TRP A 249 27.47 -6.22 -16.74
CA TRP A 249 26.50 -7.33 -16.68
C TRP A 249 25.05 -6.94 -17.01
N GLN A 250 24.78 -5.67 -17.23
CA GLN A 250 23.43 -5.19 -17.52
C GLN A 250 23.15 -5.21 -19.02
N ARG A 251 21.99 -5.73 -19.41
CA ARG A 251 21.52 -5.66 -20.80
C ARG A 251 21.19 -4.21 -21.19
N PRO A 252 21.38 -3.82 -22.46
CA PRO A 252 20.92 -2.52 -22.97
C PRO A 252 19.42 -2.34 -22.72
N ALA A 253 19.01 -1.10 -22.45
CA ALA A 253 17.59 -0.76 -22.34
C ALA A 253 17.30 0.47 -23.22
N PRO A 254 16.14 0.50 -23.91
CA PRO A 254 15.69 1.69 -24.62
C PRO A 254 15.59 2.88 -23.67
N ALA A 255 15.83 4.10 -24.16
CA ALA A 255 15.81 5.32 -23.36
C ALA A 255 14.53 5.45 -22.51
N GLY A 256 13.36 5.26 -23.09
CA GLY A 256 12.09 5.32 -22.38
C GLY A 256 11.83 4.22 -21.33
N ARG A 257 12.72 3.21 -21.24
CA ARG A 257 12.62 2.07 -20.30
C ARG A 257 13.73 2.00 -19.26
N LEU A 258 14.58 3.03 -19.18
CA LEU A 258 15.64 3.09 -18.16
C LEU A 258 15.00 3.11 -16.75
N THR A 259 15.54 2.29 -15.85
CA THR A 259 15.12 2.34 -14.45
C THR A 259 15.63 3.63 -13.79
N PRO A 260 14.96 4.17 -12.74
CA PRO A 260 15.47 5.35 -12.03
C PRO A 260 16.91 5.22 -11.54
N ALA A 261 17.34 4.02 -11.15
CA ALA A 261 18.73 3.76 -10.77
C ALA A 261 19.72 3.93 -11.94
N ARG A 262 19.32 3.57 -13.15
CA ARG A 262 20.14 3.80 -14.36
C ARG A 262 20.19 5.28 -14.73
N VAL A 263 19.03 5.94 -14.71
CA VAL A 263 18.94 7.39 -14.95
C VAL A 263 19.83 8.16 -13.97
N ARG A 264 19.82 7.78 -12.69
CA ARG A 264 20.67 8.41 -11.66
C ARG A 264 22.15 8.37 -12.01
N ARG A 265 22.64 7.29 -12.61
CA ARG A 265 24.06 7.22 -13.03
C ARG A 265 24.43 8.24 -14.11
N GLY A 266 23.52 8.43 -15.08
CA GLY A 266 23.70 9.40 -16.15
C GLY A 266 23.22 10.82 -15.84
N PHE A 267 22.60 11.03 -14.69
CA PHE A 267 21.91 12.30 -14.38
C PHE A 267 22.84 13.51 -14.42
N ARG A 268 24.09 13.37 -13.98
CA ARG A 268 25.09 14.45 -14.05
C ARG A 268 25.35 14.93 -15.48
N ASN A 269 25.14 14.09 -16.50
CA ASN A 269 25.35 14.43 -17.89
C ASN A 269 24.15 15.16 -18.49
N ILE A 270 22.98 15.08 -17.84
CA ILE A 270 21.75 15.79 -18.24
C ILE A 270 21.78 17.22 -17.74
N HIS A 271 22.37 17.47 -16.57
CA HIS A 271 22.35 18.76 -15.89
C HIS A 271 22.81 19.95 -16.76
N PRO A 272 23.86 19.83 -17.58
CA PRO A 272 24.28 20.93 -18.45
C PRO A 272 23.26 21.28 -19.53
N THR A 273 22.44 20.32 -19.98
CA THR A 273 21.45 20.49 -21.05
C THR A 273 20.07 20.85 -20.53
N ALA A 274 19.80 20.60 -19.24
CA ALA A 274 18.48 20.83 -18.63
C ALA A 274 18.23 22.29 -18.18
N GLY A 275 19.13 23.22 -18.47
CA GLY A 275 19.04 24.59 -17.99
C GLY A 275 19.10 24.67 -16.46
N CYS A 276 20.16 25.22 -15.91
CA CYS A 276 20.24 25.39 -14.45
C CYS A 276 19.24 26.45 -14.01
N PRO A 277 18.22 26.11 -13.18
CA PRO A 277 17.45 27.18 -12.53
C PRO A 277 18.45 27.98 -11.69
N ALA A 278 18.46 29.27 -11.86
CA ALA A 278 19.27 30.33 -11.26
C ALA A 278 20.35 29.80 -10.32
N GLY A 279 21.64 29.91 -10.70
CA GLY A 279 22.74 29.25 -10.00
C GLY A 279 22.61 29.32 -8.50
N ALA A 280 22.32 28.18 -7.88
CA ALA A 280 22.31 28.10 -6.44
C ALA A 280 23.65 28.66 -5.94
N PRO A 281 23.66 29.57 -4.98
CA PRO A 281 24.92 30.09 -4.47
C PRO A 281 25.76 28.91 -4.06
N LYS A 282 26.95 28.79 -4.66
CA LYS A 282 27.93 27.77 -4.24
C LYS A 282 28.09 27.93 -2.74
N PRO A 283 27.99 26.88 -1.93
CA PRO A 283 28.31 27.00 -0.52
C PRO A 283 29.68 27.62 -0.42
N GLY A 284 29.80 28.69 0.30
CA GLY A 284 31.09 29.29 0.60
C GLY A 284 32.00 28.21 1.23
N LYS A 285 33.26 28.53 1.42
CA LYS A 285 34.20 27.65 2.14
C LYS A 285 33.49 27.06 3.37
N PRO A 286 33.70 25.76 3.68
CA PRO A 286 33.15 25.19 4.92
C PRO A 286 33.32 26.19 6.03
N GLY A 287 32.25 26.50 6.75
CA GLY A 287 32.35 27.37 7.91
C GLY A 287 33.43 26.85 8.83
N PRO A 288 34.05 27.73 9.68
CA PRO A 288 35.22 27.37 10.48
C PRO A 288 35.01 26.18 11.44
N GLY A 289 33.83 25.57 11.36
CA GLY A 289 33.45 24.47 12.22
C GLY A 289 33.25 24.95 13.65
N ARG A 290 33.05 24.03 14.54
CA ARG A 290 32.93 24.32 15.97
C ARG A 290 34.35 24.54 16.54
N PRO A 291 34.61 25.61 17.31
CA PRO A 291 35.92 25.80 17.93
C PRO A 291 36.34 24.59 18.76
N PRO A 292 37.61 24.17 18.69
CA PRO A 292 38.09 23.07 19.52
C PRO A 292 37.74 23.28 20.99
N GLY A 293 37.24 22.21 21.65
CA GLY A 293 36.87 22.25 23.07
C GLY A 293 35.48 22.82 23.39
N SER A 294 34.77 23.41 22.42
CA SER A 294 33.41 23.88 22.69
C SER A 294 32.43 22.70 22.84
N LYS A 295 31.72 22.63 23.96
CA LYS A 295 30.66 21.62 24.22
C LYS A 295 29.28 22.21 23.99
N ASN A 296 28.34 21.38 23.59
CA ASN A 296 26.97 21.81 23.42
C ASN A 296 26.32 22.06 24.80
N ARG A 297 25.92 23.28 25.09
CA ARG A 297 25.27 23.64 26.37
C ARG A 297 23.91 22.98 26.55
N ARG A 298 23.23 22.62 25.42
CA ARG A 298 21.98 21.87 25.42
C ARG A 298 22.12 20.74 24.36
N PRO A 299 22.62 19.56 24.75
CA PRO A 299 22.62 18.44 23.83
C PRO A 299 21.17 18.15 23.41
N ALA A 300 20.92 18.05 22.12
CA ALA A 300 19.61 17.63 21.65
C ALA A 300 19.31 16.24 22.23
N PRO A 301 18.05 15.95 22.61
CA PRO A 301 17.68 14.62 23.06
C PRO A 301 18.09 13.61 21.99
N SER A 302 18.79 12.58 22.40
CA SER A 302 19.23 11.51 21.54
C SER A 302 18.09 10.47 21.51
N TYR A 303 17.34 10.46 20.43
CA TYR A 303 16.44 9.35 20.16
C TYR A 303 17.28 8.24 19.50
N ASP A 304 17.20 7.02 20.02
CA ASP A 304 17.84 5.87 19.44
C ASP A 304 17.01 5.42 18.19
N VAL A 305 17.23 6.13 17.09
CA VAL A 305 16.56 5.87 15.80
C VAL A 305 17.28 4.69 15.16
N GLY A 306 16.92 3.48 15.46
CA GLY A 306 17.45 2.33 14.75
C GLY A 306 17.70 1.07 15.56
N LYS A 307 17.44 1.07 16.85
CA LYS A 307 17.19 -0.20 17.53
C LYS A 307 15.71 -0.52 17.45
N THR A 308 15.35 -1.44 16.57
CA THR A 308 14.12 -2.19 16.73
C THR A 308 14.19 -2.88 18.09
N THR A 309 13.60 -2.31 19.11
CA THR A 309 13.32 -3.01 20.36
C THR A 309 12.51 -4.23 19.98
N LYS A 310 13.08 -5.43 20.14
CA LYS A 310 12.34 -6.66 19.94
C LYS A 310 11.08 -6.55 20.81
N ARG A 311 9.92 -6.74 20.22
CA ARG A 311 8.59 -6.55 20.83
C ARG A 311 8.36 -7.39 22.09
N GLU A 312 9.11 -8.48 22.26
CA GLU A 312 9.02 -9.43 23.39
C GLU A 312 9.37 -8.86 24.77
N PRO A 313 10.44 -8.06 24.98
CA PRO A 313 10.73 -7.54 26.30
C PRO A 313 9.69 -6.54 26.80
N THR A 314 9.10 -5.75 25.90
CA THR A 314 8.10 -4.73 26.24
C THR A 314 6.77 -5.33 26.68
N LEU A 315 6.39 -6.47 26.10
CA LEU A 315 5.18 -7.20 26.48
C LEU A 315 5.35 -7.95 27.83
N LYS A 316 6.56 -8.45 28.14
CA LYS A 316 6.86 -9.07 29.44
C LYS A 316 6.86 -8.02 30.55
N ALA A 317 7.53 -6.90 30.37
CA ALA A 317 7.57 -5.82 31.37
C ALA A 317 6.17 -5.27 31.71
N ARG A 318 5.24 -5.20 30.73
CA ARG A 318 3.86 -4.80 30.98
C ARG A 318 3.02 -5.85 31.69
N ARG A 319 3.38 -7.13 31.60
CA ARG A 319 2.69 -8.22 32.34
C ARG A 319 3.17 -8.34 33.78
N GLU A 320 4.42 -8.08 34.05
CA GLU A 320 5.02 -8.13 35.40
C GLU A 320 4.74 -6.89 36.24
N GLY A 321 4.40 -5.75 35.63
CA GLY A 321 4.02 -4.51 36.32
C GLY A 321 2.52 -4.37 36.68
N LYS A 322 1.73 -5.45 36.52
CA LYS A 322 0.31 -5.53 36.89
C LYS A 322 0.02 -6.71 37.82
N GLY A 323 0.92 -6.99 38.76
CA GLY A 323 0.71 -7.86 39.91
C GLY A 323 0.47 -7.03 41.17
#